data_cb8cfbcbe674a9c105005059b3cda870
#
_entry.id   cb8cfbcbe674a9c105005059b3cda870
#
_cell.length_a   1.000
_cell.length_b   1.000
_cell.length_c   1.000
_cell.angle_alpha   90.00
_cell.angle_beta   90.00
_cell.angle_gamma   90.00
#
_symmetry.space_group_name_H-M   'P 1'
#
loop_
_entity.id
_entity.type
_entity.pdbx_description
1 polymer ?
#
loop_
_entity_poly.entity_id
_entity_poly.type
_entity_poly.pdbx_seq_one_letter_code
_entity_poly.pdbx_strand_id
1 'polypeptide(L)'
;LNLDYGMVETVQIPLDESVFPETAQGLELLDMVLINDYDGSRLNREQKTALLRWVDGGGVLLFGTGRRGADSFRGLVEETVEVSSAESLMLSVDMGDEFARERPGDANLSLYCTKLSIPEGEVRMEDDGFPLLTMVRDGNGWIGFFPFDLGDVSDFAKENPSYGVRLLTAAMGEDAIYNLYFYGSYGEDTDYWNAQNLVTGGNADRIPNVFAYGAVMLCYIGVVGPGLYLVLRKRRLGKYYGLSVAVVSLIFCGVVYMMGTGTRFTTAFSTYATVLDLSGQKAEETTYLNIRTPDARKFTAKLEPEYEVRALTRSSRYDQVPEAEFAAGRTPSVSFFYGAEETAVQSADNRAFEPRLFRLDREIAVDEDRGIVSSLEIFDGKISGTIENRFPFPLEDAAVFLYGQVLPLGDLEAGEIREIREEELLIWPAGLSYLAAGEMIEQADSQQASEGDVIRAVERTNFYTHFLNQTYSFYRPETRLLAFGPAGGLREESSELGQSDGMVLYTAVLDAAYERDG
;
A
#
# COMPACT_ATOMS: atom_id res chain seq x y z
N LEU A 1 -12.78 26.45 -9.74
CA LEU A 1 -12.82 25.54 -10.89
C LEU A 1 -13.38 24.19 -10.42
N ASN A 2 -14.50 23.77 -10.97
CA ASN A 2 -14.93 22.39 -10.80
C ASN A 2 -14.24 21.58 -11.89
N LEU A 3 -13.33 20.69 -11.49
CA LEU A 3 -12.51 19.90 -12.41
C LEU A 3 -13.01 18.45 -12.49
N ASP A 4 -14.33 18.26 -12.41
CA ASP A 4 -14.90 16.92 -12.52
C ASP A 4 -14.61 16.29 -13.88
N TYR A 5 -14.00 15.12 -13.88
CA TYR A 5 -13.66 14.35 -15.07
C TYR A 5 -14.45 13.05 -15.10
N GLY A 6 -15.53 13.02 -15.87
CA GLY A 6 -16.34 11.82 -16.04
C GLY A 6 -16.86 11.28 -14.70
N MET A 7 -16.23 10.24 -14.17
CA MET A 7 -16.55 9.65 -12.86
C MET A 7 -15.55 10.03 -11.76
N VAL A 8 -14.56 10.89 -12.02
CA VAL A 8 -13.64 11.42 -11.01
C VAL A 8 -14.23 12.72 -10.47
N GLU A 9 -14.57 12.73 -9.19
CA GLU A 9 -14.99 13.93 -8.48
C GLU A 9 -13.78 14.63 -7.89
N THR A 10 -13.69 15.96 -8.05
CA THR A 10 -12.61 16.75 -7.46
C THR A 10 -13.06 17.39 -6.15
N VAL A 11 -12.26 17.19 -5.10
CA VAL A 11 -12.43 17.87 -3.82
C VAL A 11 -11.37 18.95 -3.70
N GLN A 12 -11.79 20.19 -3.46
CA GLN A 12 -10.87 21.33 -3.28
C GLN A 12 -10.69 21.62 -1.79
N ILE A 13 -9.43 21.55 -1.34
CA ILE A 13 -9.04 21.84 0.03
C ILE A 13 -8.25 23.16 0.02
N PRO A 14 -8.83 24.29 0.49
CA PRO A 14 -8.09 25.55 0.58
C PRO A 14 -7.06 25.46 1.71
N LEU A 15 -5.80 25.72 1.37
CA LEU A 15 -4.69 25.77 2.30
C LEU A 15 -4.13 27.20 2.36
N ASP A 16 -3.79 27.67 3.54
CA ASP A 16 -3.01 28.87 3.73
C ASP A 16 -1.72 28.54 4.50
N GLU A 17 -0.83 29.51 4.65
CA GLU A 17 0.47 29.32 5.30
C GLU A 17 0.39 28.80 6.74
N SER A 18 -0.75 28.96 7.42
CA SER A 18 -0.91 28.52 8.81
C SER A 18 -1.28 27.04 8.95
N VAL A 19 -1.87 26.46 7.90
CA VAL A 19 -2.31 25.08 7.86
C VAL A 19 -1.59 24.23 6.80
N PHE A 20 -0.70 24.87 6.01
CA PHE A 20 0.07 24.15 5.00
C PHE A 20 1.05 23.19 5.68
N PRO A 21 1.09 21.90 5.27
CA PRO A 21 1.95 20.90 5.90
C PRO A 21 3.45 21.22 5.81
N GLU A 22 4.18 20.88 6.87
CA GLU A 22 5.65 21.00 6.94
C GLU A 22 6.38 19.70 6.59
N THR A 23 5.62 18.65 6.29
CA THR A 23 6.13 17.34 5.85
C THR A 23 5.45 16.90 4.55
N ALA A 24 6.16 16.21 3.69
CA ALA A 24 5.60 15.66 2.44
C ALA A 24 4.40 14.75 2.70
N GLN A 25 4.45 13.97 3.78
CA GLN A 25 3.37 13.11 4.24
C GLN A 25 2.03 13.84 4.43
N GLY A 26 2.07 15.08 4.94
CA GLY A 26 0.84 15.89 5.08
C GLY A 26 0.19 16.26 3.74
N LEU A 27 0.92 16.14 2.63
CA LEU A 27 0.44 16.42 1.27
C LEU A 27 0.03 15.16 0.50
N GLU A 28 0.29 13.96 1.02
CA GLU A 28 0.05 12.70 0.31
C GLU A 28 -1.42 12.42 -0.04
N LEU A 29 -2.37 13.03 0.68
CA LEU A 29 -3.80 12.94 0.34
C LEU A 29 -4.18 13.82 -0.87
N LEU A 30 -3.24 14.61 -1.39
CA LEU A 30 -3.47 15.52 -2.49
C LEU A 30 -2.86 14.93 -3.78
N ASP A 31 -3.66 14.87 -4.83
CA ASP A 31 -3.18 14.49 -6.16
C ASP A 31 -2.55 15.69 -6.88
N MET A 32 -2.97 16.91 -6.52
CA MET A 32 -2.53 18.14 -7.16
C MET A 32 -2.53 19.29 -6.15
N VAL A 33 -1.49 20.10 -6.17
CA VAL A 33 -1.43 21.39 -5.47
C VAL A 33 -1.43 22.51 -6.49
N LEU A 34 -2.35 23.47 -6.33
CA LEU A 34 -2.46 24.63 -7.19
C LEU A 34 -2.12 25.90 -6.40
N ILE A 35 -1.08 26.60 -6.82
CA ILE A 35 -0.69 27.93 -6.30
C ILE A 35 -1.14 28.97 -7.31
N ASN A 36 -2.25 29.64 -7.00
CA ASN A 36 -2.88 30.61 -7.88
C ASN A 36 -3.24 31.87 -7.12
N ASP A 37 -2.92 33.04 -7.65
CA ASP A 37 -3.07 34.36 -6.98
C ASP A 37 -2.47 34.39 -5.55
N TYR A 38 -1.40 33.65 -5.35
CA TYR A 38 -0.71 33.51 -4.07
C TYR A 38 0.78 33.85 -4.21
N ASP A 39 1.36 34.45 -3.20
CA ASP A 39 2.79 34.77 -3.12
C ASP A 39 3.53 33.59 -2.49
N GLY A 40 4.24 32.79 -3.31
CA GLY A 40 4.97 31.60 -2.87
C GLY A 40 6.06 31.87 -1.82
N SER A 41 6.54 33.12 -1.71
CA SER A 41 7.53 33.48 -0.70
C SER A 41 7.00 33.43 0.74
N ARG A 42 5.68 33.39 0.93
CA ARG A 42 5.03 33.32 2.25
C ARG A 42 5.15 31.97 2.93
N LEU A 43 5.37 30.90 2.16
CA LEU A 43 5.64 29.59 2.74
C LEU A 43 7.00 29.57 3.44
N ASN A 44 7.08 28.95 4.62
CA ASN A 44 8.33 28.80 5.34
C ASN A 44 9.24 27.76 4.68
N ARG A 45 10.46 27.58 5.18
CA ARG A 45 11.45 26.68 4.57
C ARG A 45 11.01 25.22 4.64
N GLU A 46 10.42 24.81 5.74
CA GLU A 46 9.94 23.46 6.00
C GLU A 46 8.80 23.11 5.05
N GLN A 47 7.84 24.01 4.88
CA GLN A 47 6.70 23.88 3.96
C GLN A 47 7.16 23.77 2.49
N LYS A 48 8.15 24.60 2.10
CA LYS A 48 8.74 24.52 0.74
C LYS A 48 9.44 23.19 0.50
N THR A 49 10.21 22.73 1.48
CA THR A 49 10.89 21.44 1.40
C THR A 49 9.89 20.29 1.33
N ALA A 50 8.81 20.34 2.11
CA ALA A 50 7.74 19.37 2.08
C ALA A 50 7.06 19.31 0.71
N LEU A 51 6.76 20.48 0.13
CA LEU A 51 6.11 20.58 -1.18
C LEU A 51 6.99 19.99 -2.29
N LEU A 52 8.28 20.32 -2.34
CA LEU A 52 9.20 19.81 -3.36
C LEU A 52 9.44 18.30 -3.21
N ARG A 53 9.55 17.80 -1.99
CA ARG A 53 9.65 16.33 -1.76
C ARG A 53 8.40 15.58 -2.17
N TRP A 54 7.23 16.18 -1.95
CA TRP A 54 5.97 15.61 -2.40
C TRP A 54 5.89 15.56 -3.93
N VAL A 55 6.39 16.60 -4.63
CA VAL A 55 6.51 16.58 -6.09
C VAL A 55 7.47 15.49 -6.55
N ASP A 56 8.67 15.40 -5.95
CA ASP A 56 9.66 14.37 -6.25
C ASP A 56 9.07 12.95 -6.10
N GLY A 57 8.19 12.76 -5.12
CA GLY A 57 7.44 11.52 -4.89
C GLY A 57 6.31 11.21 -5.89
N GLY A 58 5.96 12.13 -6.80
CA GLY A 58 4.93 11.91 -7.84
C GLY A 58 3.78 12.93 -7.85
N GLY A 59 3.81 13.93 -6.96
CA GLY A 59 2.80 14.99 -6.89
C GLY A 59 2.80 15.93 -8.11
N VAL A 60 1.66 16.57 -8.39
CA VAL A 60 1.52 17.55 -9.46
C VAL A 60 1.35 18.95 -8.86
N LEU A 61 2.33 19.82 -9.08
CA LEU A 61 2.33 21.21 -8.61
C LEU A 61 2.05 22.15 -9.78
N LEU A 62 1.03 22.98 -9.67
CA LEU A 62 0.64 23.93 -10.72
C LEU A 62 0.72 25.38 -10.20
N PHE A 63 1.22 26.28 -11.05
CA PHE A 63 1.29 27.72 -10.80
C PHE A 63 0.42 28.48 -11.79
N GLY A 64 -0.49 29.30 -11.27
CA GLY A 64 -1.17 30.34 -12.04
C GLY A 64 -0.44 31.67 -11.82
N THR A 65 0.05 32.30 -12.90
CA THR A 65 0.88 33.51 -12.78
C THR A 65 0.08 34.80 -12.95
N GLY A 66 -0.53 35.03 -14.08
CA GLY A 66 -1.37 36.19 -14.34
C GLY A 66 -0.71 37.53 -13.97
N ARG A 67 -1.39 38.33 -13.16
CA ARG A 67 -0.88 39.66 -12.69
C ARG A 67 0.24 39.56 -11.69
N ARG A 68 0.36 38.47 -10.95
CA ARG A 68 1.46 38.25 -9.97
C ARG A 68 2.78 37.90 -10.65
N GLY A 69 2.71 37.35 -11.86
CA GLY A 69 3.91 36.94 -12.59
C GLY A 69 4.77 35.95 -11.79
N ALA A 70 6.04 36.29 -11.62
CA ALA A 70 7.00 35.44 -10.92
C ALA A 70 6.74 35.29 -9.41
N ASP A 71 5.95 36.15 -8.77
CA ASP A 71 5.73 36.09 -7.32
C ASP A 71 5.03 34.79 -6.90
N SER A 72 4.29 34.16 -7.82
CA SER A 72 3.61 32.87 -7.54
C SER A 72 4.60 31.73 -7.27
N PHE A 73 5.75 31.71 -7.93
CA PHE A 73 6.73 30.61 -7.83
C PHE A 73 8.08 31.03 -7.25
N ARG A 74 8.25 32.35 -6.97
CA ARG A 74 9.52 32.89 -6.47
C ARG A 74 9.93 32.23 -5.14
N GLY A 75 11.17 31.72 -5.11
CA GLY A 75 11.77 31.05 -3.95
C GLY A 75 11.11 29.71 -3.60
N LEU A 76 10.32 29.12 -4.52
CA LEU A 76 9.78 27.78 -4.39
C LEU A 76 10.53 26.79 -5.28
N VAL A 77 10.58 27.04 -6.59
CA VAL A 77 11.04 26.05 -7.60
C VAL A 77 12.26 26.52 -8.39
N GLU A 78 12.79 27.72 -8.15
CA GLU A 78 13.91 28.29 -8.90
C GLU A 78 15.24 27.52 -8.71
N GLU A 79 15.33 26.66 -7.68
CA GLU A 79 16.49 25.80 -7.44
C GLU A 79 16.38 24.49 -8.24
N THR A 80 15.17 24.07 -8.63
CA THR A 80 14.88 22.81 -9.30
C THR A 80 14.53 22.99 -10.77
N VAL A 81 13.90 24.12 -11.14
CA VAL A 81 13.45 24.41 -12.50
C VAL A 81 14.02 25.75 -12.98
N GLU A 82 14.67 25.73 -14.14
CA GLU A 82 15.08 26.96 -14.80
C GLU A 82 13.86 27.67 -15.41
N VAL A 83 13.33 28.67 -14.68
CA VAL A 83 12.18 29.46 -15.09
C VAL A 83 12.49 30.94 -15.04
N SER A 84 12.20 31.64 -16.12
CA SER A 84 12.29 33.10 -16.19
C SER A 84 10.99 33.71 -16.69
N SER A 85 10.63 34.87 -16.17
CA SER A 85 9.42 35.57 -16.51
C SER A 85 9.72 36.98 -17.03
N ALA A 86 8.99 37.42 -18.03
CA ALA A 86 8.93 38.79 -18.48
C ALA A 86 7.70 39.50 -17.91
N GLU A 87 7.52 40.77 -18.30
CA GLU A 87 6.37 41.59 -17.88
C GLU A 87 5.04 40.94 -18.34
N SER A 88 4.02 41.03 -17.49
CA SER A 88 2.68 40.54 -17.80
C SER A 88 1.95 41.54 -18.70
N LEU A 89 1.33 41.05 -19.75
CA LEU A 89 0.61 41.81 -20.76
C LEU A 89 -0.82 41.28 -20.92
N MET A 90 -1.73 42.18 -21.32
CA MET A 90 -3.08 41.78 -21.72
C MET A 90 -3.01 41.15 -23.12
N LEU A 91 -3.38 39.87 -23.23
CA LEU A 91 -3.43 39.15 -24.48
C LEU A 91 -4.85 38.64 -24.75
N SER A 92 -5.22 38.54 -26.01
CA SER A 92 -6.40 37.80 -26.42
C SER A 92 -5.96 36.36 -26.67
N VAL A 93 -6.46 35.42 -25.88
CA VAL A 93 -6.08 34.00 -25.90
C VAL A 93 -7.27 33.19 -26.38
N ASP A 94 -7.08 32.37 -27.39
CA ASP A 94 -8.06 31.37 -27.79
C ASP A 94 -7.89 30.10 -26.93
N MET A 95 -8.93 29.76 -26.21
CA MET A 95 -8.92 28.59 -25.33
C MET A 95 -9.12 27.27 -26.07
N GLY A 96 -9.27 27.32 -27.38
CA GLY A 96 -9.28 26.22 -28.35
C GLY A 96 -10.61 25.95 -29.02
N ASP A 97 -10.53 25.59 -30.29
CA ASP A 97 -11.68 25.35 -31.19
C ASP A 97 -12.63 24.22 -30.75
N GLU A 98 -12.14 23.30 -29.90
CA GLU A 98 -12.98 22.20 -29.41
C GLU A 98 -14.10 22.69 -28.50
N PHE A 99 -13.92 23.81 -27.82
CA PHE A 99 -14.90 24.42 -26.94
C PHE A 99 -15.86 25.36 -27.69
N ALA A 100 -15.43 25.87 -28.84
CA ALA A 100 -16.23 26.74 -29.70
C ALA A 100 -17.41 26.02 -30.36
N ARG A 101 -17.45 24.68 -30.36
CA ARG A 101 -18.54 23.91 -30.99
C ARG A 101 -19.88 24.11 -30.30
N GLU A 102 -19.91 24.38 -29.01
CA GLU A 102 -21.16 24.63 -28.29
C GLU A 102 -21.60 26.10 -28.39
N ARG A 103 -20.64 27.05 -28.47
CA ARG A 103 -20.90 28.51 -28.65
C ARG A 103 -19.81 29.15 -29.50
N PRO A 104 -19.95 29.19 -30.84
CA PRO A 104 -18.98 29.82 -31.71
C PRO A 104 -18.77 31.29 -31.35
N GLY A 105 -17.54 31.70 -31.00
CA GLY A 105 -17.17 33.07 -30.77
C GLY A 105 -16.76 33.42 -29.32
N ASP A 106 -17.04 32.53 -28.33
CA ASP A 106 -16.75 32.80 -26.91
C ASP A 106 -15.44 32.18 -26.42
N ALA A 107 -14.64 31.54 -27.27
CA ALA A 107 -13.37 30.90 -26.90
C ALA A 107 -12.21 31.90 -26.70
N ASN A 108 -12.33 33.13 -27.25
CA ASN A 108 -11.32 34.16 -27.10
C ASN A 108 -11.51 34.96 -25.81
N LEU A 109 -10.56 34.81 -24.89
CA LEU A 109 -10.56 35.53 -23.62
C LEU A 109 -9.48 36.60 -23.58
N SER A 110 -9.78 37.75 -22.96
CA SER A 110 -8.78 38.78 -22.71
C SER A 110 -8.16 38.54 -21.34
N LEU A 111 -6.96 37.99 -21.30
CA LEU A 111 -6.28 37.57 -20.08
C LEU A 111 -4.99 38.36 -19.86
N TYR A 112 -4.65 38.61 -18.58
CA TYR A 112 -3.30 39.05 -18.22
C TYR A 112 -2.37 37.83 -18.23
N CYS A 113 -1.45 37.79 -19.22
CA CYS A 113 -0.52 36.69 -19.38
C CYS A 113 0.91 37.13 -19.08
N THR A 114 1.62 36.35 -18.29
CA THR A 114 3.06 36.49 -18.05
C THR A 114 3.80 35.67 -19.11
N LYS A 115 4.70 36.29 -19.86
CA LYS A 115 5.55 35.53 -20.77
C LYS A 115 6.59 34.76 -19.96
N LEU A 116 6.47 33.45 -19.96
CA LEU A 116 7.38 32.51 -19.30
C LEU A 116 8.37 31.93 -20.31
N SER A 117 9.62 31.71 -19.86
CA SER A 117 10.60 30.93 -20.61
C SER A 117 11.08 29.80 -19.71
N ILE A 118 10.83 28.57 -20.12
CA ILE A 118 11.12 27.34 -19.39
C ILE A 118 11.81 26.40 -20.38
N PRO A 119 13.16 26.40 -20.44
CA PRO A 119 13.92 25.70 -21.49
C PRO A 119 13.67 24.18 -21.52
N GLU A 120 13.50 23.55 -20.36
CA GLU A 120 13.26 22.10 -20.22
C GLU A 120 11.77 21.75 -20.20
N GLY A 121 10.90 22.75 -20.40
CA GLY A 121 9.45 22.58 -20.31
C GLY A 121 8.83 21.93 -21.55
N GLU A 122 7.92 21.01 -21.31
CA GLU A 122 7.03 20.41 -22.30
C GLU A 122 5.75 21.26 -22.40
N VAL A 123 5.49 21.85 -23.57
CA VAL A 123 4.25 22.60 -23.80
C VAL A 123 3.12 21.61 -24.06
N ARG A 124 2.14 21.56 -23.16
CA ARG A 124 0.99 20.66 -23.26
C ARG A 124 -0.30 21.32 -23.73
N MET A 125 -0.39 22.64 -23.60
CA MET A 125 -1.47 23.44 -24.16
C MET A 125 -0.88 24.71 -24.77
N GLU A 126 -1.32 25.10 -25.94
CA GLU A 126 -0.85 26.31 -26.62
C GLU A 126 -1.95 26.97 -27.44
N ASP A 127 -1.79 28.27 -27.74
CA ASP A 127 -2.58 29.06 -28.69
C ASP A 127 -1.61 29.78 -29.63
N ASP A 128 -1.67 29.45 -30.92
CA ASP A 128 -0.82 30.04 -31.97
C ASP A 128 0.68 30.10 -31.60
N GLY A 129 1.20 29.05 -30.92
CA GLY A 129 2.57 28.96 -30.44
C GLY A 129 2.84 29.74 -29.15
N PHE A 130 1.81 30.30 -28.50
CA PHE A 130 1.90 30.85 -27.16
C PHE A 130 1.53 29.78 -26.14
N PRO A 131 2.48 29.37 -25.24
CA PRO A 131 2.22 28.30 -24.27
C PRO A 131 1.13 28.71 -23.27
N LEU A 132 0.09 27.87 -23.14
CA LEU A 132 -0.97 28.04 -22.13
C LEU A 132 -0.76 27.16 -20.92
N LEU A 133 -0.05 26.03 -21.09
CA LEU A 133 0.42 25.17 -20.01
C LEU A 133 1.77 24.57 -20.41
N THR A 134 2.78 24.83 -19.59
CA THR A 134 4.09 24.21 -19.73
C THR A 134 4.39 23.37 -18.49
N MET A 135 4.75 22.10 -18.68
CA MET A 135 5.05 21.15 -17.63
C MET A 135 6.54 20.82 -17.62
N VAL A 136 7.13 20.68 -16.43
CA VAL A 136 8.50 20.22 -16.22
C VAL A 136 8.46 19.01 -15.31
N ARG A 137 9.23 18.00 -15.62
CA ARG A 137 9.35 16.83 -14.77
C ARG A 137 10.34 17.11 -13.63
N ASP A 138 9.95 16.78 -12.39
CA ASP A 138 10.80 16.86 -11.21
C ASP A 138 10.66 15.54 -10.43
N GLY A 139 11.69 14.71 -10.46
CA GLY A 139 11.62 13.35 -9.92
C GLY A 139 10.55 12.49 -10.62
N ASN A 140 9.63 11.97 -9.82
CA ASN A 140 8.47 11.20 -10.29
C ASN A 140 7.25 12.08 -10.60
N GLY A 141 7.25 13.35 -10.18
CA GLY A 141 6.14 14.28 -10.32
C GLY A 141 6.34 15.32 -11.41
N TRP A 142 5.46 16.32 -11.39
CA TRP A 142 5.40 17.36 -12.39
C TRP A 142 5.18 18.74 -11.79
N ILE A 143 5.85 19.75 -12.36
CA ILE A 143 5.64 21.17 -12.05
C ILE A 143 5.10 21.85 -13.30
N GLY A 144 3.93 22.47 -13.20
CA GLY A 144 3.25 23.11 -14.31
C GLY A 144 3.06 24.62 -14.12
N PHE A 145 3.11 25.36 -15.21
CA PHE A 145 3.01 26.83 -15.22
C PHE A 145 1.95 27.27 -16.23
N PHE A 146 0.94 27.97 -15.73
CA PHE A 146 0.00 28.73 -16.54
C PHE A 146 0.46 30.18 -16.65
N PRO A 147 0.45 30.81 -17.83
CA PRO A 147 0.82 32.19 -18.00
C PRO A 147 -0.22 33.18 -17.45
N PHE A 148 -1.40 32.71 -17.09
CA PHE A 148 -2.53 33.49 -16.59
C PHE A 148 -3.01 33.02 -15.21
N ASP A 149 -3.85 33.82 -14.58
CA ASP A 149 -4.57 33.45 -13.36
C ASP A 149 -5.75 32.54 -13.71
N LEU A 150 -5.81 31.36 -13.12
CA LEU A 150 -6.89 30.39 -13.34
C LEU A 150 -8.26 30.90 -12.86
N GLY A 151 -8.28 31.86 -11.96
CA GLY A 151 -9.51 32.56 -11.56
C GLY A 151 -10.12 33.36 -12.71
N ASP A 152 -9.29 33.94 -13.59
CA ASP A 152 -9.75 34.75 -14.72
C ASP A 152 -10.46 33.91 -15.81
N VAL A 153 -10.24 32.58 -15.84
CA VAL A 153 -10.92 31.64 -16.75
C VAL A 153 -12.09 30.90 -16.09
N SER A 154 -12.43 31.23 -14.85
CA SER A 154 -13.45 30.49 -14.07
C SER A 154 -14.84 30.53 -14.70
N ASP A 155 -15.25 31.65 -15.27
CA ASP A 155 -16.59 31.77 -15.90
C ASP A 155 -16.64 31.01 -17.23
N PHE A 156 -15.56 31.05 -18.00
CA PHE A 156 -15.40 30.25 -19.21
C PHE A 156 -15.47 28.74 -18.88
N ALA A 157 -14.77 28.29 -17.85
CA ALA A 157 -14.77 26.89 -17.40
C ALA A 157 -16.15 26.41 -16.91
N LYS A 158 -16.94 27.28 -16.26
CA LYS A 158 -18.34 26.96 -15.87
C LYS A 158 -19.24 26.75 -17.08
N GLU A 159 -19.05 27.53 -18.13
CA GLU A 159 -19.83 27.44 -19.36
C GLU A 159 -19.33 26.32 -20.28
N ASN A 160 -18.09 25.87 -20.12
CA ASN A 160 -17.43 24.83 -20.90
C ASN A 160 -16.82 23.75 -19.99
N PRO A 161 -17.61 22.81 -19.46
CA PRO A 161 -17.11 21.78 -18.52
C PRO A 161 -15.97 20.92 -19.09
N SER A 162 -15.94 20.70 -20.42
CA SER A 162 -14.87 19.98 -21.13
C SER A 162 -13.50 20.65 -20.99
N TYR A 163 -13.44 21.95 -20.70
CA TYR A 163 -12.18 22.65 -20.44
C TYR A 163 -11.49 22.12 -19.18
N GLY A 164 -12.23 21.93 -18.10
CA GLY A 164 -11.70 21.35 -16.86
C GLY A 164 -11.11 19.95 -17.07
N VAL A 165 -11.82 19.14 -17.86
CA VAL A 165 -11.36 17.79 -18.26
C VAL A 165 -10.04 17.86 -19.01
N ARG A 166 -9.95 18.72 -20.02
CA ARG A 166 -8.75 18.89 -20.83
C ARG A 166 -7.58 19.42 -20.00
N LEU A 167 -7.84 20.34 -19.08
CA LEU A 167 -6.82 20.89 -18.21
C LEU A 167 -6.25 19.82 -17.27
N LEU A 168 -7.10 19.00 -16.65
CA LEU A 168 -6.66 17.88 -15.83
C LEU A 168 -5.84 16.87 -16.63
N THR A 169 -6.33 16.49 -17.82
CA THR A 169 -5.61 15.56 -18.68
C THR A 169 -4.25 16.12 -19.11
N ALA A 170 -4.18 17.40 -19.45
CA ALA A 170 -2.93 18.05 -19.83
C ALA A 170 -1.95 18.17 -18.66
N ALA A 171 -2.45 18.42 -17.44
CA ALA A 171 -1.61 18.56 -16.24
C ALA A 171 -1.10 17.21 -15.70
N MET A 172 -1.96 16.21 -15.62
CA MET A 172 -1.66 14.92 -15.00
C MET A 172 -1.27 13.82 -15.99
N GLY A 173 -1.76 13.90 -17.24
CA GLY A 173 -1.67 12.84 -18.23
C GLY A 173 -2.86 11.87 -18.18
N GLU A 174 -3.14 11.23 -19.32
CA GLU A 174 -4.27 10.29 -19.46
C GLU A 174 -4.12 9.07 -18.52
N ASP A 175 -2.90 8.54 -18.39
CA ASP A 175 -2.63 7.37 -17.56
C ASP A 175 -2.88 7.67 -16.06
N ALA A 176 -2.47 8.86 -15.59
CA ALA A 176 -2.71 9.25 -14.19
C ALA A 176 -4.21 9.44 -13.93
N ILE A 177 -4.94 10.09 -14.83
CA ILE A 177 -6.41 10.24 -14.72
C ILE A 177 -7.10 8.88 -14.77
N TYR A 178 -6.68 7.97 -15.67
CA TYR A 178 -7.22 6.61 -15.73
C TYR A 178 -6.96 5.85 -14.43
N ASN A 179 -5.76 5.99 -13.87
CA ASN A 179 -5.41 5.36 -12.60
C ASN A 179 -6.26 5.92 -11.44
N LEU A 180 -6.45 7.24 -11.35
CA LEU A 180 -7.34 7.84 -10.36
C LEU A 180 -8.77 7.31 -10.49
N TYR A 181 -9.29 7.21 -11.72
CA TYR A 181 -10.59 6.62 -11.98
C TYR A 181 -10.66 5.15 -11.56
N PHE A 182 -9.67 4.35 -11.95
CA PHE A 182 -9.63 2.93 -11.66
C PHE A 182 -9.47 2.67 -10.16
N TYR A 183 -8.50 3.32 -9.52
CA TYR A 183 -8.24 3.16 -8.08
C TYR A 183 -9.32 3.83 -7.23
N GLY A 184 -9.84 4.98 -7.60
CA GLY A 184 -10.97 5.61 -6.91
C GLY A 184 -12.26 4.82 -7.02
N SER A 185 -12.43 4.02 -8.09
CA SER A 185 -13.61 3.17 -8.27
C SER A 185 -13.48 1.79 -7.66
N TYR A 186 -12.26 1.26 -7.53
CA TYR A 186 -11.97 -0.12 -7.12
C TYR A 186 -10.87 -0.24 -6.07
N GLY A 187 -10.03 0.79 -5.88
CA GLY A 187 -8.76 0.66 -5.18
C GLY A 187 -8.88 0.53 -3.66
N GLU A 188 -9.63 1.40 -3.00
CA GLU A 188 -9.71 1.40 -1.53
C GLU A 188 -10.32 0.11 -0.98
N ASP A 189 -11.32 -0.47 -1.66
CA ASP A 189 -11.93 -1.73 -1.24
C ASP A 189 -11.02 -2.92 -1.48
N THR A 190 -10.27 -2.92 -2.58
CA THR A 190 -9.31 -3.99 -2.88
C THR A 190 -8.16 -3.99 -1.88
N ASP A 191 -7.64 -2.85 -1.47
CA ASP A 191 -6.54 -2.76 -0.51
C ASP A 191 -6.92 -3.32 0.86
N TYR A 192 -8.11 -3.01 1.37
CA TYR A 192 -8.59 -3.58 2.63
C TYR A 192 -8.69 -5.11 2.56
N TRP A 193 -9.37 -5.66 1.53
CA TRP A 193 -9.59 -7.09 1.39
C TRP A 193 -8.30 -7.85 1.11
N ASN A 194 -7.43 -7.27 0.30
CA ASN A 194 -6.13 -7.84 -0.01
C ASN A 194 -5.23 -7.86 1.21
N ALA A 195 -5.14 -6.76 1.96
CA ALA A 195 -4.42 -6.70 3.22
C ALA A 195 -5.00 -7.69 4.24
N GLN A 196 -6.33 -7.78 4.35
CA GLN A 196 -6.97 -8.74 5.23
C GLN A 196 -6.59 -10.19 4.88
N ASN A 197 -6.57 -10.55 3.60
CA ASN A 197 -6.19 -11.90 3.17
C ASN A 197 -4.72 -12.22 3.50
N LEU A 198 -3.83 -11.22 3.42
CA LEU A 198 -2.41 -11.39 3.76
C LEU A 198 -2.19 -11.64 5.25
N VAL A 199 -2.91 -10.91 6.11
CA VAL A 199 -2.63 -10.88 7.55
C VAL A 199 -3.67 -11.61 8.39
N THR A 200 -4.50 -12.46 7.79
CA THR A 200 -5.55 -13.23 8.53
C THR A 200 -5.00 -14.53 9.11
N GLY A 201 -3.99 -15.11 8.47
CA GLY A 201 -3.49 -16.46 8.76
C GLY A 201 -2.79 -16.56 10.10
N GLY A 202 -1.92 -15.65 10.47
CA GLY A 202 -0.95 -15.74 11.55
C GLY A 202 -1.41 -16.41 12.85
N ASN A 203 -0.43 -16.90 13.63
CA ASN A 203 -0.60 -17.63 14.89
C ASN A 203 -1.04 -19.11 14.73
N ALA A 204 -0.51 -19.79 13.71
CA ALA A 204 -0.70 -21.23 13.51
C ALA A 204 -0.37 -22.06 14.77
N ASP A 205 0.62 -21.64 15.55
CA ASP A 205 1.04 -22.28 16.82
C ASP A 205 -0.03 -22.29 17.91
N ARG A 206 -1.10 -21.50 17.75
CA ARG A 206 -2.21 -21.40 18.72
C ARG A 206 -3.49 -22.07 18.28
N ILE A 207 -3.45 -22.84 17.20
CA ILE A 207 -4.61 -23.61 16.76
C ILE A 207 -4.88 -24.68 17.83
N PRO A 208 -6.12 -24.73 18.37
CA PRO A 208 -6.47 -25.75 19.35
C PRO A 208 -6.34 -27.15 18.75
N ASN A 209 -5.63 -28.04 19.43
CA ASN A 209 -5.55 -29.43 18.98
C ASN A 209 -6.93 -30.12 19.07
N VAL A 210 -7.66 -30.12 17.97
CA VAL A 210 -9.04 -30.66 17.85
C VAL A 210 -9.10 -32.12 18.29
N PHE A 211 -8.08 -32.92 17.99
CA PHE A 211 -8.03 -34.32 18.40
C PHE A 211 -7.93 -34.48 19.93
N ALA A 212 -7.12 -33.64 20.59
CA ALA A 212 -7.01 -33.67 22.05
C ALA A 212 -8.34 -33.28 22.72
N TYR A 213 -9.03 -32.26 22.22
CA TYR A 213 -10.37 -31.90 22.70
C TYR A 213 -11.39 -33.00 22.42
N GLY A 214 -11.36 -33.61 21.24
CA GLY A 214 -12.20 -34.77 20.89
C GLY A 214 -11.98 -35.97 21.83
N ALA A 215 -10.71 -36.28 22.15
CA ALA A 215 -10.37 -37.37 23.08
C ALA A 215 -10.88 -37.09 24.49
N VAL A 216 -10.74 -35.82 24.99
CA VAL A 216 -11.29 -35.41 26.29
C VAL A 216 -12.81 -35.52 26.34
N MET A 217 -13.51 -35.12 25.25
CA MET A 217 -14.97 -35.26 25.14
C MET A 217 -15.41 -36.73 25.15
N LEU A 218 -14.74 -37.61 24.40
CA LEU A 218 -15.02 -39.05 24.41
C LEU A 218 -14.78 -39.65 25.79
N CYS A 219 -13.69 -39.28 26.45
CA CYS A 219 -13.39 -39.69 27.82
C CYS A 219 -14.50 -39.23 28.80
N TYR A 220 -14.95 -37.95 28.68
CA TYR A 220 -16.06 -37.42 29.47
C TYR A 220 -17.34 -38.27 29.30
N ILE A 221 -17.73 -38.55 28.06
CA ILE A 221 -18.93 -39.37 27.77
C ILE A 221 -18.79 -40.76 28.37
N GLY A 222 -17.62 -41.38 28.24
CA GLY A 222 -17.34 -42.71 28.80
C GLY A 222 -17.39 -42.72 30.32
N VAL A 223 -16.84 -41.66 30.97
CA VAL A 223 -16.81 -41.58 32.43
C VAL A 223 -18.20 -41.25 33.00
N VAL A 224 -18.90 -40.25 32.47
CA VAL A 224 -20.20 -39.76 33.00
C VAL A 224 -21.32 -40.76 32.65
N GLY A 225 -21.31 -41.37 31.48
CA GLY A 225 -22.31 -42.33 31.07
C GLY A 225 -22.11 -43.69 31.74
N PRO A 226 -21.50 -44.66 31.01
CA PRO A 226 -21.40 -46.03 31.53
C PRO A 226 -20.50 -46.15 32.76
N GLY A 227 -19.39 -45.41 32.85
CA GLY A 227 -18.44 -45.51 33.94
C GLY A 227 -19.03 -45.17 35.30
N LEU A 228 -19.57 -43.97 35.43
CA LEU A 228 -20.17 -43.51 36.68
C LEU A 228 -21.41 -44.33 37.06
N TYR A 229 -22.21 -44.70 36.08
CA TYR A 229 -23.38 -45.56 36.30
C TYR A 229 -22.99 -46.90 36.87
N LEU A 230 -22.00 -47.59 36.30
CA LEU A 230 -21.55 -48.93 36.75
C LEU A 230 -20.92 -48.84 38.16
N VAL A 231 -20.10 -47.84 38.43
CA VAL A 231 -19.47 -47.63 39.74
C VAL A 231 -20.51 -47.40 40.83
N LEU A 232 -21.45 -46.48 40.63
CA LEU A 232 -22.48 -46.13 41.60
C LEU A 232 -23.48 -47.29 41.80
N ARG A 233 -23.80 -48.05 40.76
CA ARG A 233 -24.63 -49.24 40.82
C ARG A 233 -23.95 -50.32 41.66
N LYS A 234 -22.66 -50.60 41.46
CA LYS A 234 -21.88 -51.55 42.20
C LYS A 234 -21.79 -51.19 43.69
N ARG A 235 -21.69 -49.90 43.99
CA ARG A 235 -21.64 -49.38 45.36
C ARG A 235 -23.01 -49.14 46.01
N ARG A 236 -24.13 -49.41 45.32
CA ARG A 236 -25.52 -49.15 45.73
C ARG A 236 -25.80 -47.65 46.08
N LEU A 237 -25.03 -46.75 45.45
CA LEU A 237 -25.13 -45.30 45.67
C LEU A 237 -25.86 -44.55 44.57
N GLY A 238 -26.79 -45.20 43.84
CA GLY A 238 -27.51 -44.65 42.69
C GLY A 238 -28.25 -43.33 42.97
N LYS A 239 -28.65 -43.11 44.23
CA LYS A 239 -29.30 -41.84 44.62
C LYS A 239 -28.41 -40.60 44.45
N TYR A 240 -27.10 -40.78 44.40
CA TYR A 240 -26.13 -39.69 44.24
C TYR A 240 -25.67 -39.49 42.82
N TYR A 241 -26.26 -40.21 41.83
CA TYR A 241 -25.82 -40.12 40.42
C TYR A 241 -25.80 -38.70 39.89
N GLY A 242 -26.89 -37.92 40.08
CA GLY A 242 -26.97 -36.52 39.60
C GLY A 242 -25.89 -35.63 40.22
N LEU A 243 -25.64 -35.76 41.51
CA LEU A 243 -24.58 -34.98 42.22
C LEU A 243 -23.20 -35.37 41.69
N SER A 244 -22.97 -36.69 41.48
CA SER A 244 -21.67 -37.17 40.97
C SER A 244 -21.44 -36.73 39.51
N VAL A 245 -22.47 -36.68 38.69
CA VAL A 245 -22.39 -36.10 37.34
C VAL A 245 -21.96 -34.63 37.38
N ALA A 246 -22.60 -33.83 38.28
CA ALA A 246 -22.24 -32.40 38.41
C ALA A 246 -20.77 -32.21 38.83
N VAL A 247 -20.27 -33.01 39.78
CA VAL A 247 -18.87 -32.94 40.23
C VAL A 247 -17.90 -33.33 39.11
N VAL A 248 -18.16 -34.43 38.39
CA VAL A 248 -17.32 -34.87 37.29
C VAL A 248 -17.33 -33.86 36.17
N SER A 249 -18.50 -33.32 35.82
CA SER A 249 -18.61 -32.26 34.79
C SER A 249 -17.78 -31.01 35.13
N LEU A 250 -17.77 -30.61 36.42
CA LEU A 250 -16.99 -29.48 36.87
C LEU A 250 -15.47 -29.74 36.75
N ILE A 251 -15.03 -30.97 37.04
CA ILE A 251 -13.64 -31.38 36.85
C ILE A 251 -13.25 -31.32 35.36
N PHE A 252 -14.09 -31.88 34.48
CA PHE A 252 -13.84 -31.85 33.02
C PHE A 252 -13.88 -30.42 32.47
N CYS A 253 -14.76 -29.55 32.94
CA CYS A 253 -14.72 -28.13 32.63
C CYS A 253 -13.39 -27.49 33.00
N GLY A 254 -12.86 -27.84 34.19
CA GLY A 254 -11.53 -27.39 34.62
C GLY A 254 -10.41 -27.87 33.68
N VAL A 255 -10.46 -29.15 33.26
CA VAL A 255 -9.49 -29.72 32.29
C VAL A 255 -9.55 -28.98 30.95
N VAL A 256 -10.75 -28.83 30.38
CA VAL A 256 -10.95 -28.10 29.12
C VAL A 256 -10.49 -26.64 29.27
N TYR A 257 -10.79 -25.99 30.38
CA TYR A 257 -10.32 -24.66 30.68
C TYR A 257 -8.79 -24.55 30.66
N MET A 258 -8.11 -25.48 31.36
CA MET A 258 -6.64 -25.53 31.42
C MET A 258 -6.02 -25.81 30.03
N MET A 259 -6.59 -26.71 29.23
CA MET A 259 -6.15 -26.95 27.86
C MET A 259 -6.28 -25.70 27.00
N GLY A 260 -7.32 -24.91 27.21
CA GLY A 260 -7.56 -23.66 26.45
C GLY A 260 -6.72 -22.48 26.91
N THR A 261 -5.99 -22.54 28.03
CA THR A 261 -5.21 -21.38 28.52
C THR A 261 -4.06 -21.01 27.58
N GLY A 262 -3.42 -21.99 26.94
CA GLY A 262 -2.33 -21.78 26.00
C GLY A 262 -2.77 -21.18 24.64
N THR A 263 -4.06 -21.30 24.30
CA THR A 263 -4.61 -20.80 23.03
C THR A 263 -5.35 -19.47 23.18
N ARG A 264 -5.43 -18.91 24.39
CA ARG A 264 -6.14 -17.65 24.63
C ARG A 264 -5.22 -16.46 24.52
N PHE A 265 -5.66 -15.48 23.76
CA PHE A 265 -5.05 -14.16 23.75
C PHE A 265 -5.56 -13.38 24.97
N THR A 266 -4.63 -12.88 25.78
CA THR A 266 -4.94 -12.05 26.97
C THR A 266 -4.55 -10.59 26.77
N THR A 267 -3.72 -10.32 25.76
CA THR A 267 -3.24 -8.99 25.36
C THR A 267 -3.58 -8.76 23.89
N ALA A 268 -3.45 -7.54 23.43
CA ALA A 268 -3.48 -7.23 22.00
C ALA A 268 -2.39 -8.03 21.28
N PHE A 269 -2.68 -8.48 20.08
CA PHE A 269 -1.74 -9.20 19.24
C PHE A 269 -1.81 -8.67 17.81
N SER A 270 -0.73 -8.84 17.08
CA SER A 270 -0.65 -8.38 15.69
C SER A 270 -0.23 -9.49 14.76
N THR A 271 -0.68 -9.37 13.52
CA THR A 271 -0.15 -10.11 12.38
C THR A 271 0.29 -9.11 11.32
N TYR A 272 1.38 -9.39 10.62
CA TYR A 272 1.90 -8.48 9.62
C TYR A 272 2.39 -9.23 8.38
N ALA A 273 2.40 -8.50 7.26
CA ALA A 273 2.98 -8.91 5.99
C ALA A 273 3.78 -7.72 5.43
N THR A 274 5.08 -7.88 5.29
CA THR A 274 5.98 -6.82 4.87
C THR A 274 6.54 -7.12 3.49
N VAL A 275 6.46 -6.15 2.57
CA VAL A 275 7.22 -6.12 1.32
C VAL A 275 8.42 -5.21 1.53
N LEU A 276 9.61 -5.71 1.24
CA LEU A 276 10.85 -4.96 1.29
C LEU A 276 11.44 -4.87 -0.13
N ASP A 277 11.29 -3.72 -0.76
CA ASP A 277 11.82 -3.46 -2.10
C ASP A 277 13.23 -2.88 -2.03
N LEU A 278 14.18 -3.65 -2.56
CA LEU A 278 15.62 -3.33 -2.54
C LEU A 278 16.10 -2.69 -3.87
N SER A 279 15.18 -2.27 -4.73
CA SER A 279 15.53 -1.82 -6.09
C SER A 279 16.13 -0.41 -6.14
N GLY A 280 15.94 0.39 -5.09
CA GLY A 280 16.45 1.76 -4.98
C GLY A 280 17.81 1.87 -4.26
N GLN A 281 18.27 3.10 -4.09
CA GLN A 281 19.43 3.40 -3.23
C GLN A 281 19.15 3.15 -1.74
N LYS A 282 17.87 3.17 -1.38
CA LYS A 282 17.33 2.77 -0.07
C LYS A 282 16.32 1.68 -0.31
N ALA A 283 16.07 0.85 0.69
CA ALA A 283 14.98 -0.09 0.65
C ALA A 283 13.67 0.60 1.03
N GLU A 284 12.63 0.33 0.27
CA GLU A 284 11.26 0.75 0.59
C GLU A 284 10.56 -0.39 1.33
N GLU A 285 10.12 -0.13 2.54
CA GLU A 285 9.34 -1.08 3.34
C GLU A 285 7.87 -0.68 3.32
N THR A 286 7.01 -1.58 2.82
CA THR A 286 5.55 -1.50 2.97
C THR A 286 5.09 -2.66 3.85
N THR A 287 4.50 -2.35 5.01
CA THR A 287 4.00 -3.35 5.95
C THR A 287 2.49 -3.22 6.11
N TYR A 288 1.78 -4.31 5.84
CA TYR A 288 0.38 -4.47 6.21
C TYR A 288 0.31 -5.03 7.63
N LEU A 289 -0.28 -4.28 8.55
CA LEU A 289 -0.36 -4.63 9.96
C LEU A 289 -1.81 -4.81 10.38
N ASN A 290 -2.14 -5.94 10.98
CA ASN A 290 -3.43 -6.20 11.58
C ASN A 290 -3.29 -6.30 13.09
N ILE A 291 -4.00 -5.45 13.82
CA ILE A 291 -4.02 -5.49 15.28
C ILE A 291 -5.40 -5.95 15.75
N ARG A 292 -5.42 -6.94 16.64
CA ARG A 292 -6.63 -7.45 17.25
C ARG A 292 -6.52 -7.39 18.77
N THR A 293 -7.61 -7.06 19.43
CA THR A 293 -7.71 -7.10 20.89
C THR A 293 -8.66 -8.20 21.31
N PRO A 294 -8.34 -8.96 22.37
CA PRO A 294 -9.23 -10.02 22.88
C PRO A 294 -10.49 -9.45 23.54
N ASP A 295 -10.50 -8.17 23.84
CA ASP A 295 -11.61 -7.45 24.47
C ASP A 295 -11.87 -6.10 23.76
N ALA A 296 -12.91 -5.39 24.18
CA ALA A 296 -13.32 -4.12 23.60
C ALA A 296 -12.52 -2.90 24.13
N ARG A 297 -11.28 -3.09 24.58
CA ARG A 297 -10.48 -1.99 25.13
C ARG A 297 -9.79 -1.20 24.04
N LYS A 298 -9.46 0.05 24.38
CA LYS A 298 -8.53 0.85 23.59
C LYS A 298 -7.17 0.17 23.56
N PHE A 299 -6.47 0.29 22.44
CA PHE A 299 -5.06 -0.06 22.38
C PHE A 299 -4.24 1.12 21.87
N THR A 300 -2.97 1.12 22.19
CA THR A 300 -1.97 2.01 21.62
C THR A 300 -0.83 1.14 21.11
N ALA A 301 -0.55 1.22 19.82
CA ALA A 301 0.62 0.59 19.21
C ALA A 301 1.69 1.66 19.05
N LYS A 302 2.92 1.37 19.49
CA LYS A 302 4.08 2.22 19.29
C LYS A 302 4.92 1.62 18.17
N LEU A 303 5.28 2.47 17.24
CA LEU A 303 6.06 2.15 16.05
C LEU A 303 7.29 3.06 16.03
N GLU A 304 8.28 2.71 15.25
CA GLU A 304 9.43 3.56 14.99
C GLU A 304 8.99 4.87 14.34
N PRO A 305 9.69 6.00 14.59
CA PRO A 305 9.27 7.33 14.18
C PRO A 305 9.24 7.51 12.65
N GLU A 306 10.00 6.71 11.91
CA GLU A 306 10.09 6.77 10.45
C GLU A 306 8.86 6.21 9.73
N TYR A 307 7.99 5.48 10.44
CA TYR A 307 6.81 4.93 9.81
C TYR A 307 5.74 5.98 9.51
N GLU A 308 5.33 6.00 8.26
CA GLU A 308 4.08 6.60 7.81
C GLU A 308 2.95 5.59 7.96
N VAL A 309 1.85 6.02 8.56
CA VAL A 309 0.77 5.09 8.92
C VAL A 309 -0.54 5.50 8.26
N ARG A 310 -1.16 4.56 7.55
CA ARG A 310 -2.50 4.71 6.97
C ARG A 310 -3.44 3.65 7.54
N ALA A 311 -4.64 4.05 7.96
CA ALA A 311 -5.68 3.10 8.33
C ALA A 311 -6.35 2.56 7.05
N LEU A 312 -6.44 1.24 6.94
CA LEU A 312 -7.19 0.59 5.88
C LEU A 312 -8.61 0.34 6.38
N THR A 313 -9.58 0.97 5.75
CA THR A 313 -11.00 0.90 6.13
C THR A 313 -11.81 0.25 5.02
N ARG A 314 -12.92 -0.41 5.40
CA ARG A 314 -13.86 -0.91 4.41
C ARG A 314 -14.56 0.26 3.73
N SER A 315 -14.65 0.22 2.41
CA SER A 315 -15.49 1.15 1.69
C SER A 315 -16.98 0.76 1.82
N SER A 316 -17.83 1.77 1.96
CA SER A 316 -19.27 1.57 2.06
C SER A 316 -19.92 1.08 0.75
N ARG A 317 -19.20 1.15 -0.37
CA ARG A 317 -19.75 0.93 -1.72
C ARG A 317 -20.09 -0.53 -2.01
N TYR A 318 -19.31 -1.47 -1.47
CA TYR A 318 -19.50 -2.91 -1.70
C TYR A 318 -20.10 -3.67 -0.51
N ASP A 319 -19.82 -3.24 0.71
CA ASP A 319 -20.22 -3.98 1.91
C ASP A 319 -21.65 -3.74 2.36
N GLN A 320 -22.40 -2.81 1.71
CA GLN A 320 -23.72 -2.38 2.21
C GLN A 320 -23.69 -2.15 3.74
N VAL A 321 -22.56 -1.65 4.24
CA VAL A 321 -22.53 -1.19 5.64
C VAL A 321 -23.60 -0.14 5.72
N PRO A 322 -24.69 -0.38 6.47
CA PRO A 322 -25.81 0.54 6.46
C PRO A 322 -25.28 1.93 6.80
N GLU A 323 -25.65 2.95 6.01
CA GLU A 323 -25.38 4.36 6.36
C GLU A 323 -25.74 4.64 7.83
N ALA A 324 -26.63 3.87 8.41
CA ALA A 324 -26.98 3.87 9.82
C ALA A 324 -25.81 3.54 10.77
N GLU A 325 -24.79 2.76 10.38
CA GLU A 325 -23.63 2.53 11.23
C GLU A 325 -22.66 3.72 11.18
N PHE A 326 -22.49 4.35 10.02
CA PHE A 326 -21.76 5.61 9.89
C PHE A 326 -22.51 6.76 10.59
N ALA A 327 -23.81 6.89 10.38
CA ALA A 327 -24.63 7.91 11.01
C ALA A 327 -24.77 7.74 12.53
N ALA A 328 -24.60 6.54 13.07
CA ALA A 328 -24.67 6.27 14.51
C ALA A 328 -23.38 6.58 15.28
N GLY A 329 -22.36 7.15 14.64
CA GLY A 329 -21.07 7.49 15.28
C GLY A 329 -20.33 6.27 15.84
N ARG A 330 -20.55 5.09 15.27
CA ARG A 330 -19.93 3.83 15.70
C ARG A 330 -18.70 3.44 14.87
N THR A 331 -18.20 4.35 14.04
CA THR A 331 -16.91 4.18 13.39
C THR A 331 -15.83 4.18 14.46
N PRO A 332 -14.96 3.16 14.48
CA PRO A 332 -13.83 3.16 15.40
C PRO A 332 -12.99 4.39 15.14
N SER A 333 -12.72 5.16 16.20
CA SER A 333 -11.82 6.29 16.08
C SER A 333 -10.40 5.79 16.14
N VAL A 334 -9.62 6.11 15.11
CA VAL A 334 -8.18 5.90 15.05
C VAL A 334 -7.50 7.25 15.05
N SER A 335 -6.47 7.40 15.85
CA SER A 335 -5.66 8.62 15.91
C SER A 335 -4.19 8.26 15.76
N PHE A 336 -3.47 9.05 14.97
CA PHE A 336 -2.05 8.92 14.75
C PHE A 336 -1.32 10.06 15.44
N PHE A 337 -0.23 9.74 16.11
CA PHE A 337 0.63 10.70 16.80
C PHE A 337 2.06 10.48 16.31
N TYR A 338 2.55 11.41 15.51
CA TYR A 338 3.92 11.39 15.01
C TYR A 338 4.81 12.18 15.96
N GLY A 339 5.78 11.50 16.56
CA GLY A 339 6.75 12.08 17.48
C GLY A 339 8.19 11.88 16.99
N ALA A 340 9.14 12.57 17.60
CA ALA A 340 10.55 12.44 17.24
C ALA A 340 11.17 11.09 17.66
N GLU A 341 10.59 10.42 18.66
CA GLU A 341 11.11 9.16 19.20
C GLU A 341 10.22 7.96 18.82
N GLU A 342 8.93 8.18 18.56
CA GLU A 342 7.98 7.13 18.23
C GLU A 342 6.79 7.66 17.46
N THR A 343 6.24 6.83 16.56
CA THR A 343 4.92 7.01 15.96
C THR A 343 3.93 6.15 16.71
N ALA A 344 2.85 6.74 17.24
CA ALA A 344 1.85 6.00 18.01
C ALA A 344 0.51 5.93 17.26
N VAL A 345 -0.07 4.73 17.20
CA VAL A 345 -1.41 4.46 16.68
C VAL A 345 -2.33 4.14 17.83
N GLN A 346 -3.34 4.97 18.05
CA GLN A 346 -4.34 4.75 19.09
C GLN A 346 -5.68 4.41 18.45
N SER A 347 -6.27 3.28 18.84
CA SER A 347 -7.62 2.90 18.41
C SER A 347 -8.55 2.81 19.60
N ALA A 348 -9.72 3.46 19.48
CA ALA A 348 -10.81 3.41 20.44
C ALA A 348 -12.02 2.70 19.80
N ASP A 349 -13.01 2.37 20.67
CA ASP A 349 -14.27 1.73 20.24
C ASP A 349 -14.08 0.39 19.50
N ASN A 350 -13.07 -0.38 19.91
CA ASN A 350 -12.77 -1.69 19.37
C ASN A 350 -13.84 -2.71 19.80
N ARG A 351 -14.11 -3.69 18.92
CA ARG A 351 -14.82 -4.92 19.29
C ARG A 351 -13.82 -6.04 19.50
N ALA A 352 -14.17 -6.98 20.37
CA ALA A 352 -13.28 -8.13 20.62
C ALA A 352 -12.99 -8.89 19.31
N PHE A 353 -11.70 -9.13 19.04
CA PHE A 353 -11.17 -9.80 17.85
C PHE A 353 -11.48 -9.13 16.50
N GLU A 354 -12.04 -7.93 16.49
CA GLU A 354 -12.23 -7.18 15.24
C GLU A 354 -10.89 -6.74 14.67
N PRO A 355 -10.61 -7.01 13.37
CA PRO A 355 -9.36 -6.62 12.76
C PRO A 355 -9.26 -5.10 12.63
N ARG A 356 -8.11 -4.54 12.93
CA ARG A 356 -7.72 -3.17 12.63
C ARG A 356 -6.52 -3.23 11.71
N LEU A 357 -6.74 -2.86 10.46
CA LEU A 357 -5.74 -2.94 9.41
C LEU A 357 -5.09 -1.59 9.20
N PHE A 358 -3.78 -1.62 9.08
CA PHE A 358 -2.93 -0.45 8.81
C PHE A 358 -1.95 -0.80 7.70
N ARG A 359 -1.63 0.19 6.89
CA ARG A 359 -0.48 0.17 6.01
C ARG A 359 0.58 1.09 6.63
N LEU A 360 1.79 0.60 6.72
CA LEU A 360 2.95 1.29 7.24
C LEU A 360 3.96 1.37 6.11
N ASP A 361 4.42 2.56 5.79
CA ASP A 361 5.44 2.78 4.77
C ASP A 361 6.65 3.47 5.39
N ARG A 362 7.87 3.09 5.02
CA ARG A 362 9.12 3.78 5.37
C ARG A 362 10.24 3.45 4.40
N GLU A 363 11.27 4.31 4.39
CA GLU A 363 12.55 4.04 3.73
C GLU A 363 13.59 3.57 4.74
N ILE A 364 14.36 2.54 4.39
CA ILE A 364 15.45 1.99 5.21
C ILE A 364 16.77 2.13 4.47
N ALA A 365 17.81 2.60 5.15
CA ALA A 365 19.16 2.55 4.59
C ALA A 365 19.65 1.09 4.54
N VAL A 366 20.03 0.63 3.37
CA VAL A 366 20.63 -0.69 3.17
C VAL A 366 22.12 -0.55 3.03
N ASP A 367 22.85 -1.46 3.67
CA ASP A 367 24.30 -1.56 3.52
C ASP A 367 24.63 -2.01 2.09
N GLU A 368 25.49 -1.28 1.39
CA GLU A 368 25.88 -1.57 -0.02
C GLU A 368 26.43 -2.99 -0.22
N ASP A 369 26.98 -3.58 0.84
CA ASP A 369 27.52 -4.95 0.82
C ASP A 369 26.42 -6.03 0.99
N ARG A 370 25.16 -5.65 1.27
CA ARG A 370 24.02 -6.56 1.49
C ARG A 370 22.99 -6.40 0.39
N GLY A 371 22.38 -7.49 0.00
CA GLY A 371 21.32 -7.47 -1.00
C GLY A 371 21.40 -8.65 -1.97
N ILE A 372 20.83 -8.44 -3.14
CA ILE A 372 20.84 -9.41 -4.24
C ILE A 372 21.70 -8.83 -5.36
N VAL A 373 22.63 -9.61 -5.85
CA VAL A 373 23.45 -9.25 -7.02
C VAL A 373 23.17 -10.27 -8.11
N SER A 374 22.98 -9.80 -9.32
CA SER A 374 22.70 -10.66 -10.46
C SER A 374 23.47 -10.24 -11.70
N SER A 375 23.62 -11.18 -12.59
CA SER A 375 24.08 -10.97 -13.97
C SER A 375 23.38 -12.01 -14.83
N LEU A 376 22.28 -11.60 -15.46
CA LEU A 376 21.39 -12.48 -16.19
C LEU A 376 21.35 -12.09 -17.66
N GLU A 377 21.14 -13.09 -18.50
CA GLU A 377 20.94 -12.96 -19.95
C GLU A 377 19.65 -13.72 -20.31
N ILE A 378 18.77 -13.04 -21.04
CA ILE A 378 17.47 -13.59 -21.46
C ILE A 378 17.45 -13.65 -22.97
N PHE A 379 17.37 -14.87 -23.51
CA PHE A 379 17.35 -15.14 -24.94
C PHE A 379 16.37 -16.26 -25.25
N ASP A 380 15.52 -16.07 -26.25
CA ASP A 380 14.55 -17.07 -26.77
C ASP A 380 13.68 -17.73 -25.65
N GLY A 381 13.22 -16.91 -24.68
CA GLY A 381 12.38 -17.40 -23.56
C GLY A 381 13.14 -18.20 -22.51
N LYS A 382 14.47 -18.24 -22.59
CA LYS A 382 15.34 -18.87 -21.61
C LYS A 382 16.16 -17.83 -20.86
N ILE A 383 16.47 -18.16 -19.63
CA ILE A 383 17.30 -17.35 -18.74
C ILE A 383 18.58 -18.08 -18.38
N SER A 384 19.68 -17.37 -18.40
CA SER A 384 21.02 -17.85 -18.02
C SER A 384 21.73 -16.82 -17.17
N GLY A 385 22.69 -17.22 -16.35
CA GLY A 385 23.52 -16.31 -15.58
C GLY A 385 23.66 -16.69 -14.12
N THR A 386 23.83 -15.69 -13.25
CA THR A 386 24.05 -15.91 -11.81
C THR A 386 23.22 -14.97 -10.97
N ILE A 387 22.79 -15.46 -9.83
CA ILE A 387 22.14 -14.69 -8.75
C ILE A 387 22.91 -15.00 -7.45
N GLU A 388 23.33 -13.96 -6.74
CA GLU A 388 24.04 -14.05 -5.47
C GLU A 388 23.17 -13.49 -4.34
N ASN A 389 22.97 -14.29 -3.29
CA ASN A 389 22.37 -13.85 -2.04
C ASN A 389 23.46 -13.32 -1.10
N ARG A 390 23.62 -12.01 -0.97
CA ARG A 390 24.60 -11.37 -0.05
C ARG A 390 24.06 -11.14 1.36
N PHE A 391 22.85 -11.57 1.65
CA PHE A 391 22.35 -11.51 3.01
C PHE A 391 23.04 -12.55 3.90
N PRO A 392 23.16 -12.27 5.22
CA PRO A 392 23.72 -13.23 6.18
C PRO A 392 22.71 -14.33 6.58
N PHE A 393 21.57 -14.43 5.88
CA PHE A 393 20.50 -15.39 6.12
C PHE A 393 20.01 -15.97 4.79
N PRO A 394 19.40 -17.17 4.82
CA PRO A 394 18.81 -17.75 3.63
C PRO A 394 17.56 -16.98 3.19
N LEU A 395 17.31 -17.01 1.89
CA LEU A 395 16.07 -16.56 1.27
C LEU A 395 15.29 -17.80 0.84
N GLU A 396 14.05 -17.93 1.31
CA GLU A 396 13.20 -19.09 1.10
C GLU A 396 12.23 -18.86 -0.05
N ASP A 397 11.87 -19.94 -0.77
CA ASP A 397 10.93 -19.92 -1.91
C ASP A 397 11.26 -18.82 -2.94
N ALA A 398 12.54 -18.61 -3.25
CA ALA A 398 12.98 -17.59 -4.19
C ALA A 398 12.50 -17.89 -5.61
N ALA A 399 12.09 -16.85 -6.34
CA ALA A 399 11.71 -16.95 -7.74
C ALA A 399 12.07 -15.69 -8.52
N VAL A 400 12.39 -15.85 -9.80
CA VAL A 400 12.55 -14.75 -10.76
C VAL A 400 11.24 -14.52 -11.49
N PHE A 401 10.85 -13.29 -11.58
CA PHE A 401 9.64 -12.86 -12.27
C PHE A 401 9.96 -11.89 -13.41
N LEU A 402 9.36 -12.10 -14.57
CA LEU A 402 9.54 -11.28 -15.77
C LEU A 402 8.36 -11.43 -16.73
N TYR A 403 7.67 -10.35 -17.10
CA TYR A 403 6.62 -10.33 -18.14
C TYR A 403 5.57 -11.45 -18.02
N GLY A 404 5.04 -11.71 -16.82
CA GLY A 404 4.11 -12.81 -16.60
C GLY A 404 4.75 -14.20 -16.73
N GLN A 405 6.05 -14.26 -16.70
CA GLN A 405 6.85 -15.47 -16.69
C GLN A 405 7.54 -15.61 -15.33
N VAL A 406 7.67 -16.82 -14.85
CA VAL A 406 8.22 -17.13 -13.53
C VAL A 406 9.27 -18.23 -13.67
N LEU A 407 10.38 -18.10 -12.95
CA LEU A 407 11.35 -19.15 -12.73
C LEU A 407 11.47 -19.41 -11.22
N PRO A 408 10.91 -20.51 -10.68
CA PRO A 408 11.17 -20.91 -9.31
C PRO A 408 12.64 -21.30 -9.12
N LEU A 409 13.27 -20.77 -8.07
CA LEU A 409 14.66 -21.09 -7.71
C LEU A 409 14.77 -21.96 -6.45
N GLY A 410 13.68 -22.03 -5.65
CA GLY A 410 13.70 -22.60 -4.32
C GLY A 410 14.51 -21.76 -3.34
N ASP A 411 15.09 -22.39 -2.32
CA ASP A 411 15.83 -21.68 -1.29
C ASP A 411 17.22 -21.27 -1.79
N LEU A 412 17.64 -20.05 -1.42
CA LEU A 412 18.98 -19.51 -1.66
C LEU A 412 19.67 -19.33 -0.30
N GLU A 413 20.67 -20.14 -0.04
CA GLU A 413 21.43 -20.05 1.21
C GLU A 413 22.17 -18.73 1.38
N ALA A 414 22.56 -18.40 2.63
CA ALA A 414 23.35 -17.20 2.93
C ALA A 414 24.69 -17.21 2.18
N GLY A 415 24.95 -16.20 1.35
CA GLY A 415 26.15 -16.10 0.54
C GLY A 415 26.20 -17.04 -0.67
N GLU A 416 25.10 -17.69 -1.02
CA GLU A 416 25.04 -18.59 -2.18
C GLU A 416 25.06 -17.80 -3.49
N ILE A 417 25.84 -18.34 -4.46
CA ILE A 417 25.80 -17.93 -5.86
C ILE A 417 25.11 -19.05 -6.63
N ARG A 418 23.87 -18.80 -7.07
CA ARG A 418 23.10 -19.74 -7.89
C ARG A 418 23.41 -19.50 -9.36
N GLU A 419 23.92 -20.53 -10.05
CA GLU A 419 24.11 -20.53 -11.51
C GLU A 419 22.84 -21.04 -12.19
N ILE A 420 22.32 -20.28 -13.15
CA ILE A 420 21.14 -20.59 -13.97
C ILE A 420 21.67 -20.90 -15.38
N ARG A 421 21.28 -22.06 -15.95
CA ARG A 421 21.78 -22.54 -17.25
C ARG A 421 20.62 -22.84 -18.19
N GLU A 422 20.30 -21.92 -19.08
CA GLU A 422 19.27 -22.08 -20.11
C GLU A 422 17.94 -22.62 -19.58
N GLU A 423 17.50 -22.15 -18.40
CA GLU A 423 16.24 -22.56 -17.81
C GLU A 423 15.06 -21.91 -18.56
N GLU A 424 14.02 -22.70 -18.78
CA GLU A 424 12.79 -22.21 -19.40
C GLU A 424 11.93 -21.47 -18.39
N LEU A 425 11.47 -20.27 -18.79
CA LEU A 425 10.55 -19.48 -17.98
C LEU A 425 9.11 -20.03 -18.13
N LEU A 426 8.45 -20.26 -17.02
CA LEU A 426 7.05 -20.71 -17.00
C LEU A 426 6.14 -19.53 -17.35
N ILE A 427 5.35 -19.65 -18.40
CA ILE A 427 4.43 -18.60 -18.86
C ILE A 427 3.09 -18.77 -18.16
N TRP A 428 2.61 -17.70 -17.51
CA TRP A 428 1.29 -17.70 -16.88
C TRP A 428 0.37 -16.66 -17.54
N PRO A 429 -0.85 -17.04 -17.92
CA PRO A 429 -1.81 -16.09 -18.44
C PRO A 429 -2.21 -15.05 -17.40
N ALA A 430 -2.49 -13.82 -17.84
CA ALA A 430 -3.02 -12.77 -16.98
C ALA A 430 -4.27 -13.24 -16.22
N GLY A 431 -4.37 -12.87 -14.96
CA GLY A 431 -5.48 -13.26 -14.07
C GLY A 431 -5.34 -14.65 -13.40
N LEU A 432 -4.23 -15.35 -13.62
CA LEU A 432 -3.93 -16.62 -12.98
C LEU A 432 -2.74 -16.53 -12.00
N SER A 433 -2.53 -15.36 -11.41
CA SER A 433 -1.44 -15.09 -10.46
C SER A 433 -1.39 -16.08 -9.29
N TYR A 434 -2.53 -16.59 -8.82
CA TYR A 434 -2.58 -17.59 -7.76
C TYR A 434 -1.97 -18.94 -8.16
N LEU A 435 -2.05 -19.31 -9.45
CA LEU A 435 -1.41 -20.53 -9.95
C LEU A 435 0.10 -20.32 -10.05
N ALA A 436 0.54 -19.16 -10.59
CA ALA A 436 1.95 -18.82 -10.62
C ALA A 436 2.54 -18.80 -9.20
N ALA A 437 1.86 -18.18 -8.25
CA ALA A 437 2.26 -18.16 -6.84
C ALA A 437 2.37 -19.58 -6.26
N GLY A 438 1.44 -20.48 -6.61
CA GLY A 438 1.46 -21.87 -6.13
C GLY A 438 2.63 -22.69 -6.67
N GLU A 439 3.15 -22.38 -7.86
CA GLU A 439 4.35 -23.03 -8.41
C GLU A 439 5.64 -22.46 -7.82
N MET A 440 5.61 -21.23 -7.31
CA MET A 440 6.76 -20.57 -6.68
C MET A 440 7.01 -21.09 -5.25
N ILE A 441 6.02 -21.67 -4.62
CA ILE A 441 6.13 -22.18 -3.25
C ILE A 441 6.38 -23.68 -3.30
N GLU A 442 7.44 -24.13 -2.65
CA GLU A 442 7.70 -25.56 -2.51
C GLU A 442 6.53 -26.23 -1.76
N GLN A 443 5.82 -27.12 -2.45
CA GLN A 443 4.70 -27.81 -1.84
C GLN A 443 5.23 -28.76 -0.77
N ALA A 444 4.94 -28.46 0.48
CA ALA A 444 5.20 -29.38 1.57
C ALA A 444 4.59 -30.74 1.26
N ASP A 445 5.42 -31.80 1.28
CA ASP A 445 4.96 -33.16 1.02
C ASP A 445 3.75 -33.48 1.92
N SER A 446 2.58 -33.57 1.32
CA SER A 446 1.28 -33.64 2.00
C SER A 446 1.13 -34.83 2.96
N GLN A 447 2.06 -35.78 2.93
CA GLN A 447 2.08 -36.93 3.85
C GLN A 447 2.97 -36.72 5.08
N GLN A 448 3.88 -35.75 5.07
CA GLN A 448 4.85 -35.50 6.16
C GLN A 448 4.77 -34.09 6.74
N ALA A 449 4.11 -33.16 6.05
CA ALA A 449 4.00 -31.78 6.49
C ALA A 449 3.18 -31.64 7.78
N SER A 450 3.65 -30.83 8.71
CA SER A 450 2.86 -30.43 9.86
C SER A 450 1.72 -29.49 9.42
N GLU A 451 0.69 -29.36 10.26
CA GLU A 451 -0.41 -28.41 10.00
C GLU A 451 0.12 -26.97 9.86
N GLY A 452 1.16 -26.62 10.59
CA GLY A 452 1.84 -25.33 10.51
C GLY A 452 2.52 -25.09 9.16
N ASP A 453 3.19 -26.10 8.59
CA ASP A 453 3.86 -25.98 7.29
C ASP A 453 2.85 -25.74 6.16
N VAL A 454 1.71 -26.43 6.22
CA VAL A 454 0.63 -26.24 5.24
C VAL A 454 0.06 -24.82 5.31
N ILE A 455 -0.17 -24.30 6.53
CA ILE A 455 -0.68 -22.94 6.72
C ILE A 455 0.33 -21.94 6.19
N ARG A 456 1.62 -22.08 6.50
CA ARG A 456 2.68 -21.19 6.02
C ARG A 456 2.78 -21.19 4.50
N ALA A 457 2.68 -22.35 3.86
CA ALA A 457 2.67 -22.45 2.39
C ALA A 457 1.47 -21.70 1.78
N VAL A 458 0.29 -21.80 2.38
CA VAL A 458 -0.91 -21.05 1.94
C VAL A 458 -0.72 -19.55 2.13
N GLU A 459 -0.16 -19.12 3.26
CA GLU A 459 0.11 -17.71 3.54
C GLU A 459 1.11 -17.12 2.56
N ARG A 460 2.20 -17.82 2.25
CA ARG A 460 3.18 -17.42 1.23
C ARG A 460 2.55 -17.36 -0.16
N THR A 461 1.74 -18.34 -0.53
CA THR A 461 1.00 -18.34 -1.81
C THR A 461 0.08 -17.12 -1.90
N ASN A 462 -0.64 -16.78 -0.83
CA ASN A 462 -1.49 -15.60 -0.78
C ASN A 462 -0.68 -14.31 -0.91
N PHE A 463 0.50 -14.27 -0.31
CA PHE A 463 1.38 -13.11 -0.38
C PHE A 463 1.94 -12.91 -1.79
N TYR A 464 2.45 -13.94 -2.44
CA TYR A 464 2.88 -13.86 -3.83
C TYR A 464 1.72 -13.47 -4.76
N THR A 465 0.54 -14.05 -4.54
CA THR A 465 -0.66 -13.70 -5.32
C THR A 465 -1.01 -12.21 -5.17
N HIS A 466 -0.96 -11.69 -3.94
CA HIS A 466 -1.20 -10.27 -3.67
C HIS A 466 -0.16 -9.41 -4.37
N PHE A 467 1.13 -9.71 -4.20
CA PHE A 467 2.20 -8.96 -4.82
C PHE A 467 2.08 -8.93 -6.35
N LEU A 468 1.82 -10.08 -6.96
CA LEU A 468 1.64 -10.19 -8.41
C LEU A 468 0.41 -9.43 -8.92
N ASN A 469 -0.65 -9.33 -8.13
CA ASN A 469 -1.89 -8.62 -8.53
C ASN A 469 -1.82 -7.12 -8.31
N GLN A 470 -1.19 -6.64 -7.23
CA GLN A 470 -1.26 -5.25 -6.77
C GLN A 470 -0.04 -4.43 -7.16
N THR A 471 1.14 -4.95 -6.91
CA THR A 471 2.39 -4.20 -7.07
C THR A 471 2.96 -4.34 -8.48
N TYR A 472 2.59 -5.41 -9.17
CA TYR A 472 3.07 -5.72 -10.52
C TYR A 472 1.91 -5.94 -11.48
N SER A 473 1.71 -5.00 -12.40
CA SER A 473 1.06 -5.40 -13.63
C SER A 473 1.93 -6.47 -14.27
N PHE A 474 1.35 -7.60 -14.63
CA PHE A 474 1.96 -8.77 -15.27
C PHE A 474 2.92 -8.46 -16.44
N TYR A 475 2.99 -7.22 -16.88
CA TYR A 475 3.66 -6.78 -18.09
C TYR A 475 4.77 -5.75 -17.87
N ARG A 476 5.27 -5.57 -16.63
CA ARG A 476 6.45 -4.71 -16.44
C ARG A 476 7.68 -5.37 -17.02
N PRO A 477 8.54 -4.59 -17.73
CA PRO A 477 9.74 -5.11 -18.39
C PRO A 477 10.88 -5.48 -17.41
N GLU A 478 10.72 -5.17 -16.14
CA GLU A 478 11.75 -5.38 -15.13
C GLU A 478 11.83 -6.86 -14.74
N THR A 479 13.04 -7.41 -14.74
CA THR A 479 13.29 -8.72 -14.13
C THR A 479 13.43 -8.53 -12.63
N ARG A 480 12.66 -9.28 -11.83
CA ARG A 480 12.69 -9.17 -10.37
C ARG A 480 12.91 -10.51 -9.69
N LEU A 481 13.62 -10.46 -8.57
CA LEU A 481 13.61 -11.53 -7.58
C LEU A 481 12.52 -11.27 -6.56
N LEU A 482 11.82 -12.32 -6.17
CA LEU A 482 10.92 -12.38 -5.04
C LEU A 482 11.37 -13.54 -4.16
N ALA A 483 11.48 -13.34 -2.85
CA ALA A 483 11.86 -14.39 -1.91
C ALA A 483 11.38 -14.07 -0.48
N PHE A 484 11.08 -15.06 0.33
CA PHE A 484 10.81 -14.85 1.74
C PHE A 484 12.09 -14.86 2.56
N GLY A 485 12.14 -14.03 3.58
CA GLY A 485 13.26 -13.97 4.50
C GLY A 485 12.83 -13.70 5.94
N PRO A 486 13.77 -13.73 6.89
CA PRO A 486 13.48 -13.55 8.30
C PRO A 486 12.98 -12.12 8.59
N ALA A 487 12.02 -12.00 9.48
CA ALA A 487 11.44 -10.73 9.90
C ALA A 487 12.46 -9.79 10.59
N GLY A 488 13.44 -10.35 11.30
CA GLY A 488 14.41 -9.59 12.09
C GLY A 488 15.64 -9.07 11.32
N GLY A 489 15.70 -9.25 9.99
CA GLY A 489 16.90 -8.86 9.22
C GLY A 489 17.12 -7.35 9.13
N LEU A 490 16.05 -6.55 9.05
CA LEU A 490 16.08 -5.10 8.91
C LEU A 490 15.04 -4.38 9.80
N ARG A 491 14.22 -5.12 10.54
CA ARG A 491 13.16 -4.59 11.41
C ARG A 491 13.46 -4.91 12.88
N GLU A 492 13.46 -3.90 13.74
CA GLU A 492 13.38 -4.13 15.17
C GLU A 492 11.93 -4.46 15.58
N GLU A 493 11.74 -5.52 16.35
CA GLU A 493 10.40 -5.88 16.83
C GLU A 493 9.85 -4.77 17.72
N SER A 494 8.66 -4.28 17.39
CA SER A 494 7.95 -3.34 18.27
C SER A 494 7.53 -4.08 19.55
N SER A 495 8.16 -3.75 20.64
CA SER A 495 8.10 -4.49 21.92
C SER A 495 6.77 -4.39 22.67
N GLU A 496 5.81 -3.58 22.25
CA GLU A 496 4.58 -3.33 23.01
C GLU A 496 3.34 -4.09 22.52
N LEU A 497 3.35 -4.62 21.30
CA LEU A 497 2.31 -5.55 20.84
C LEU A 497 2.72 -6.95 21.31
N GLY A 498 2.24 -7.39 22.42
CA GLY A 498 2.67 -8.58 23.19
C GLY A 498 2.85 -9.90 22.44
N GLN A 499 2.46 -9.98 21.19
CA GLN A 499 2.73 -11.06 20.27
C GLN A 499 2.53 -10.57 18.84
N SER A 500 3.57 -10.71 18.03
CA SER A 500 3.56 -10.37 16.62
C SER A 500 4.00 -11.58 15.81
N ASP A 501 3.25 -11.92 14.77
CA ASP A 501 3.58 -13.01 13.84
C ASP A 501 3.40 -12.48 12.41
N GLY A 502 4.29 -12.87 11.50
CA GLY A 502 4.20 -12.38 10.12
C GLY A 502 5.32 -12.84 9.22
N MET A 503 5.29 -12.33 7.99
CA MET A 503 6.21 -12.69 6.93
C MET A 503 6.80 -11.44 6.28
N VAL A 504 8.01 -11.58 5.74
CA VAL A 504 8.69 -10.55 4.95
C VAL A 504 9.02 -11.11 3.57
N LEU A 505 8.52 -10.44 2.55
CA LEU A 505 8.86 -10.66 1.15
C LEU A 505 9.94 -9.65 0.74
N TYR A 506 11.08 -10.15 0.36
CA TYR A 506 12.17 -9.38 -0.23
C TYR A 506 11.98 -9.34 -1.74
N THR A 507 12.11 -8.17 -2.34
CA THR A 507 12.08 -8.01 -3.80
C THR A 507 13.23 -7.12 -4.26
N ALA A 508 13.81 -7.42 -5.39
CA ALA A 508 14.87 -6.62 -5.99
C ALA A 508 14.80 -6.68 -7.51
N VAL A 509 15.03 -5.55 -8.17
CA VAL A 509 15.28 -5.54 -9.63
C VAL A 509 16.62 -6.19 -9.89
N LEU A 510 16.63 -7.13 -10.81
CA LEU A 510 17.82 -7.87 -11.22
C LEU A 510 18.46 -7.23 -12.44
N ASP A 511 19.79 -7.24 -12.47
CA ASP A 511 20.53 -6.88 -13.68
C ASP A 511 20.38 -8.00 -14.73
N ALA A 512 19.69 -7.69 -15.82
CA ALA A 512 19.38 -8.64 -16.88
C ALA A 512 19.54 -7.99 -18.26
N ALA A 513 20.36 -8.60 -19.09
CA ALA A 513 20.52 -8.23 -20.49
C ALA A 513 19.50 -8.99 -21.37
N TYR A 514 18.85 -8.27 -22.28
CA TYR A 514 17.95 -8.85 -23.26
C TYR A 514 18.62 -8.83 -24.63
N GLU A 515 18.91 -9.98 -25.21
CA GLU A 515 19.28 -10.05 -26.60
C GLU A 515 18.02 -10.05 -27.47
N ARG A 516 17.86 -8.99 -28.28
CA ARG A 516 16.91 -8.96 -29.37
C ARG A 516 17.62 -9.42 -30.63
N ASP A 517 17.12 -10.49 -31.25
CA ASP A 517 17.36 -10.71 -32.67
C ASP A 517 16.81 -9.53 -33.43
N GLY A 518 17.66 -8.88 -34.24
CA GLY A 518 17.46 -7.61 -34.93
C GLY A 518 16.34 -7.57 -35.99
#